data_1dbe8d4f25b93e5b93a8c9572ab2e758
#
_entry.id   1dbe8d4f25b93e5b93a8c9572ab2e758
#
_cell.length_a   1.000
_cell.length_b   1.000
_cell.length_c   1.000
_cell.angle_alpha   90.00
_cell.angle_beta   90.00
_cell.angle_gamma   90.00
#
_symmetry.space_group_name_H-M   'P 1'
#
loop_
_entity.id
_entity.type
_entity.pdbx_description
1 polymer ?
#
loop_
_entity_poly.entity_id
_entity_poly.type
_entity_poly.pdbx_seq_one_letter_code
_entity_poly.pdbx_strand_id
1 'polypeptide(L)'
;MAENGKREGPAGGTVGGMPPSITVPTARRDDTDVRLVELRKLRLERVVLVGVAVGGAADDAERSLEELRRLAETAGAEVLDALMQRRARPDAGTFVGKGKARELAATVKALGADTVIMDDELSPGQLRQLEELVDAKVIDRTALILDIFAQHATSREGKAQVELAQLNYLLPRLRGWGESLNRQAGGIGAFRGPGETKMEVDRRRIRRRITKLRRDLGDLARTRDVKRQGRERAGVPGVALAGYTNAGKSTLLNRLSGAGVLVEDKLFSTLDPTTRRLDLPDGRSATLTDTVGFVAKLPHDLVEAFKSTLEEVGRAELIVHLVDASQDPAPQVEAVRAVLGEVGAGSVPELLVLNKIDLVDELARTRLARRFPGAPQVSAATGEGITGLLALVAECLPHPPVALTALIPFTRGELVDRAYRDGEVLAAEHGADGTRLALRAPRALADALAEFRVDDGAADRREPEEGGGAVRAPADRR
;
A
#
# COMPACT_ATOMS: atom_id res chain seq x y z
N MET A 1 -85.00 5.29 8.64
CA MET A 1 -85.10 4.08 9.47
C MET A 1 -83.67 3.88 9.99
N ALA A 2 -83.34 4.42 11.15
CA ALA A 2 -83.50 3.75 12.46
C ALA A 2 -82.49 2.56 12.54
N GLU A 3 -81.62 2.39 13.47
CA GLU A 3 -81.42 2.71 14.88
C GLU A 3 -80.03 2.22 15.25
N ASN A 4 -79.22 2.93 15.97
CA ASN A 4 -79.06 2.98 17.43
C ASN A 4 -78.51 1.70 18.09
N GLY A 5 -77.49 1.87 18.94
CA GLY A 5 -77.00 0.95 19.95
C GLY A 5 -75.53 1.13 20.30
N LYS A 6 -75.18 2.01 21.05
CA LYS A 6 -74.83 2.28 22.46
C LYS A 6 -74.26 1.09 23.24
N ARG A 7 -73.14 1.40 23.92
CA ARG A 7 -72.60 1.01 25.26
C ARG A 7 -71.58 -0.10 25.25
N GLU A 8 -70.54 -0.15 26.01
CA GLU A 8 -70.00 0.47 27.23
C GLU A 8 -68.57 0.00 27.40
N GLY A 9 -67.69 0.79 27.95
CA GLY A 9 -66.40 0.30 28.47
C GLY A 9 -66.59 -0.40 29.84
N PRO A 10 -65.58 -0.89 30.53
CA PRO A 10 -64.53 -0.07 31.05
C PRO A 10 -63.14 -0.77 31.25
N ALA A 11 -62.23 0.06 31.60
CA ALA A 11 -61.14 -0.07 32.60
C ALA A 11 -59.92 -0.98 32.36
N GLY A 12 -58.83 -0.34 32.36
CA GLY A 12 -57.81 -0.56 33.39
C GLY A 12 -56.57 -1.32 32.95
N GLY A 13 -55.50 -0.65 33.02
CA GLY A 13 -54.33 -1.39 33.38
C GLY A 13 -52.99 -1.03 32.67
N THR A 14 -52.23 -0.29 33.38
CA THR A 14 -50.78 -0.28 33.50
C THR A 14 -49.96 0.42 32.42
N VAL A 15 -49.56 1.59 32.79
CA VAL A 15 -48.42 2.37 32.30
C VAL A 15 -47.15 1.55 32.45
N GLY A 16 -46.63 1.03 31.33
CA GLY A 16 -45.29 0.47 31.25
C GLY A 16 -44.34 1.57 30.88
N GLY A 17 -43.44 1.91 31.81
CA GLY A 17 -42.48 2.99 31.67
C GLY A 17 -41.58 2.82 30.46
N MET A 18 -41.45 3.88 29.70
CA MET A 18 -40.38 4.09 28.73
C MET A 18 -39.03 4.03 29.45
N PRO A 19 -38.03 3.28 28.94
CA PRO A 19 -36.68 3.35 29.47
C PRO A 19 -36.09 4.76 29.22
N PRO A 20 -35.22 5.24 30.12
CA PRO A 20 -34.66 6.59 30.01
C PRO A 20 -33.84 6.69 28.71
N SER A 21 -34.12 7.71 27.93
CA SER A 21 -33.36 8.13 26.79
C SER A 21 -31.88 8.30 27.19
N ILE A 22 -31.03 7.42 26.70
CA ILE A 22 -29.58 7.59 26.76
C ILE A 22 -29.25 8.82 25.91
N THR A 23 -29.00 9.93 26.59
CA THR A 23 -28.45 11.14 25.99
C THR A 23 -27.03 10.81 25.56
N VAL A 24 -26.85 10.44 24.29
CA VAL A 24 -25.54 10.38 23.65
C VAL A 24 -24.99 11.81 23.66
N PRO A 25 -23.79 12.07 24.21
CA PRO A 25 -23.20 13.39 24.10
C PRO A 25 -23.04 13.71 22.62
N THR A 26 -23.75 14.71 22.15
CA THR A 26 -23.50 15.31 20.82
C THR A 26 -22.09 15.89 20.84
N ALA A 27 -21.11 15.08 20.41
CA ALA A 27 -19.83 15.60 19.99
C ALA A 27 -20.13 16.73 19.00
N ARG A 28 -19.67 17.93 19.29
CA ARG A 28 -19.68 19.05 18.35
C ARG A 28 -19.00 18.57 17.08
N ARG A 29 -19.77 18.13 16.12
CA ARG A 29 -19.30 17.94 14.75
C ARG A 29 -18.90 19.34 14.27
N ASP A 30 -17.62 19.51 14.02
CA ASP A 30 -17.12 20.63 13.25
C ASP A 30 -17.74 20.52 11.85
N ASP A 31 -18.92 21.13 11.67
CA ASP A 31 -19.69 21.13 10.40
C ASP A 31 -18.89 21.70 9.22
N THR A 32 -17.72 22.26 9.48
CA THR A 32 -16.79 22.79 8.46
C THR A 32 -15.89 21.72 7.84
N ASP A 33 -15.60 20.62 8.54
CA ASP A 33 -14.76 19.54 8.00
C ASP A 33 -15.52 18.67 6.96
N VAL A 34 -16.83 18.53 7.11
CA VAL A 34 -17.68 17.71 6.23
C VAL A 34 -17.81 18.33 4.83
N ARG A 35 -17.86 19.66 4.73
CA ARG A 35 -18.02 20.35 3.44
C ARG A 35 -16.79 20.31 2.53
N LEU A 36 -15.58 20.22 3.05
CA LEU A 36 -14.36 20.11 2.24
C LEU A 36 -14.19 18.69 1.64
N VAL A 37 -14.67 17.68 2.34
CA VAL A 37 -14.64 16.27 1.88
C VAL A 37 -15.83 15.95 0.98
N GLU A 38 -17.04 16.52 1.24
CA GLU A 38 -18.22 16.32 0.41
C GLU A 38 -18.15 17.03 -0.96
N LEU A 39 -17.35 18.07 -1.09
CA LEU A 39 -17.15 18.78 -2.37
C LEU A 39 -16.40 17.95 -3.44
N ARG A 40 -16.00 16.71 -3.15
CA ARG A 40 -15.12 15.93 -4.04
C ARG A 40 -15.35 14.44 -4.12
N LYS A 41 -16.54 13.94 -3.87
CA LYS A 41 -16.91 12.67 -4.51
C LYS A 41 -16.98 12.95 -6.00
N LEU A 42 -15.94 12.53 -6.71
CA LEU A 42 -15.93 12.53 -8.17
C LEU A 42 -17.08 11.61 -8.59
N ARG A 43 -18.24 12.19 -8.99
CA ARG A 43 -19.21 11.41 -9.75
C ARG A 43 -18.65 11.36 -11.18
N LEU A 44 -18.01 10.26 -11.49
CA LEU A 44 -17.54 9.93 -12.81
C LEU A 44 -18.62 9.04 -13.40
N GLU A 45 -19.56 9.61 -14.17
CA GLU A 45 -20.62 8.81 -14.78
C GLU A 45 -20.21 8.39 -16.18
N ARG A 46 -19.95 9.35 -17.08
CA ARG A 46 -19.66 9.12 -18.50
C ARG A 46 -18.39 9.86 -18.89
N VAL A 47 -17.36 9.14 -19.28
CA VAL A 47 -16.04 9.74 -19.46
C VAL A 47 -15.46 9.54 -20.85
N VAL A 48 -14.65 10.50 -21.29
CA VAL A 48 -13.78 10.38 -22.46
C VAL A 48 -12.33 10.38 -22.00
N LEU A 49 -11.56 9.39 -22.42
CA LEU A 49 -10.14 9.26 -22.10
C LEU A 49 -9.28 9.95 -23.15
N VAL A 50 -8.17 10.56 -22.73
CA VAL A 50 -7.24 11.22 -23.63
C VAL A 50 -5.80 10.86 -23.28
N GLY A 51 -5.09 10.27 -24.24
CA GLY A 51 -3.66 9.97 -24.16
C GLY A 51 -2.83 10.78 -25.14
N VAL A 52 -1.58 11.08 -24.78
CA VAL A 52 -0.62 11.75 -25.64
C VAL A 52 0.64 10.90 -25.80
N ALA A 53 0.87 10.36 -27.00
CA ALA A 53 2.11 9.66 -27.34
C ALA A 53 3.21 10.68 -27.67
N VAL A 54 4.27 10.71 -26.88
CA VAL A 54 5.41 11.61 -27.04
C VAL A 54 6.59 10.85 -27.65
N GLY A 55 7.26 11.43 -28.64
CA GLY A 55 8.55 10.93 -29.13
C GLY A 55 8.52 9.55 -29.82
N GLY A 56 7.37 9.10 -30.33
CA GLY A 56 7.27 7.86 -31.12
C GLY A 56 6.91 6.60 -30.33
N ALA A 57 6.73 6.67 -29.02
CA ALA A 57 6.31 5.55 -28.15
C ALA A 57 4.76 5.30 -28.26
N ALA A 58 4.28 4.95 -29.46
CA ALA A 58 2.84 4.76 -29.66
C ALA A 58 2.30 3.56 -28.91
N ASP A 59 3.01 2.43 -28.94
CA ASP A 59 2.59 1.18 -28.26
C ASP A 59 2.54 1.33 -26.74
N ASP A 60 3.47 2.11 -26.14
CA ASP A 60 3.48 2.41 -24.71
C ASP A 60 2.30 3.31 -24.34
N ALA A 61 1.98 4.28 -25.19
CA ALA A 61 0.86 5.18 -24.95
C ALA A 61 -0.50 4.45 -25.11
N GLU A 62 -0.62 3.51 -26.03
CA GLU A 62 -1.82 2.67 -26.18
C GLU A 62 -2.01 1.78 -24.95
N ARG A 63 -0.94 1.13 -24.46
CA ARG A 63 -0.98 0.36 -23.21
C ARG A 63 -1.36 1.21 -22.01
N SER A 64 -0.79 2.43 -21.92
CA SER A 64 -1.11 3.38 -20.85
C SER A 64 -2.58 3.81 -20.87
N LEU A 65 -3.13 4.04 -22.08
CA LEU A 65 -4.53 4.42 -22.24
C LEU A 65 -5.51 3.26 -21.91
N GLU A 66 -5.13 2.03 -22.23
CA GLU A 66 -5.89 0.84 -21.82
C GLU A 66 -5.86 0.63 -20.29
N GLU A 67 -4.73 0.90 -19.64
CA GLU A 67 -4.65 0.89 -18.19
C GLU A 67 -5.52 2.00 -17.58
N LEU A 68 -5.52 3.21 -18.17
CA LEU A 68 -6.38 4.32 -17.75
C LEU A 68 -7.86 3.93 -17.86
N ARG A 69 -8.25 3.20 -18.90
CA ARG A 69 -9.62 2.66 -19.06
C ARG A 69 -10.00 1.80 -17.86
N ARG A 70 -9.17 0.84 -17.49
CA ARG A 70 -9.41 -0.04 -16.34
C ARG A 70 -9.44 0.71 -15.02
N LEU A 71 -8.63 1.77 -14.88
CA LEU A 71 -8.67 2.66 -13.72
C LEU A 71 -10.02 3.41 -13.65
N ALA A 72 -10.49 3.95 -14.78
CA ALA A 72 -11.78 4.65 -14.85
C ALA A 72 -12.96 3.73 -14.52
N GLU A 73 -12.98 2.52 -15.09
CA GLU A 73 -13.97 1.48 -14.79
C GLU A 73 -13.93 1.06 -13.30
N THR A 74 -12.73 0.93 -12.71
CA THR A 74 -12.56 0.65 -11.28
C THR A 74 -13.14 1.76 -10.41
N ALA A 75 -13.02 3.02 -10.84
CA ALA A 75 -13.64 4.17 -10.17
C ALA A 75 -15.17 4.22 -10.36
N GLY A 76 -15.74 3.36 -11.19
CA GLY A 76 -17.18 3.28 -11.48
C GLY A 76 -17.63 4.16 -12.64
N ALA A 77 -16.71 4.60 -13.51
CA ALA A 77 -17.02 5.38 -14.71
C ALA A 77 -17.39 4.51 -15.91
N GLU A 78 -18.31 5.00 -16.74
CA GLU A 78 -18.57 4.46 -18.08
C GLU A 78 -17.67 5.16 -19.10
N VAL A 79 -16.75 4.41 -19.72
CA VAL A 79 -15.85 4.97 -20.75
C VAL A 79 -16.53 4.95 -22.10
N LEU A 80 -16.86 6.15 -22.61
CA LEU A 80 -17.57 6.32 -23.87
C LEU A 80 -16.64 6.30 -25.08
N ASP A 81 -15.45 6.89 -24.96
CA ASP A 81 -14.46 6.96 -26.02
C ASP A 81 -13.04 7.15 -25.46
N ALA A 82 -12.03 6.86 -26.27
CA ALA A 82 -10.62 7.04 -25.93
C ALA A 82 -9.86 7.65 -27.10
N LEU A 83 -9.33 8.84 -26.91
CA LEU A 83 -8.65 9.61 -27.93
C LEU A 83 -7.13 9.58 -27.71
N MET A 84 -6.39 9.23 -28.76
CA MET A 84 -4.93 9.28 -28.75
C MET A 84 -4.43 10.41 -29.64
N GLN A 85 -3.42 11.13 -29.18
CA GLN A 85 -2.70 12.12 -29.99
C GLN A 85 -1.20 11.84 -30.01
N ARG A 86 -0.58 11.94 -31.17
CA ARG A 86 0.89 11.89 -31.33
C ARG A 86 1.46 13.31 -31.36
N ARG A 87 2.47 13.58 -30.53
CA ARG A 87 3.17 14.87 -30.47
C ARG A 87 4.66 14.67 -30.21
N ALA A 88 5.49 15.62 -30.65
CA ALA A 88 6.91 15.64 -30.29
C ALA A 88 7.10 16.03 -28.82
N ARG A 89 6.23 16.89 -28.29
CA ARG A 89 6.18 17.32 -26.87
C ARG A 89 4.78 17.80 -26.51
N PRO A 90 4.36 17.70 -25.23
CA PRO A 90 3.10 18.25 -24.77
C PRO A 90 2.98 19.75 -25.00
N ASP A 91 1.76 20.24 -25.20
CA ASP A 91 1.50 21.67 -25.32
C ASP A 91 1.58 22.35 -23.95
N ALA A 92 2.24 23.51 -23.90
CA ALA A 92 2.42 24.23 -22.64
C ALA A 92 1.12 24.75 -22.02
N GLY A 93 0.11 25.07 -22.85
CA GLY A 93 -1.16 25.64 -22.40
C GLY A 93 -2.23 24.60 -22.13
N THR A 94 -2.44 23.65 -23.06
CA THR A 94 -3.56 22.72 -23.03
C THR A 94 -3.15 21.26 -23.07
N PHE A 95 -1.87 20.93 -22.92
CA PHE A 95 -1.28 19.60 -23.03
C PHE A 95 -1.45 18.97 -24.44
N VAL A 96 -2.67 18.89 -24.95
CA VAL A 96 -2.99 18.35 -26.29
C VAL A 96 -2.93 19.39 -27.42
N GLY A 97 -2.87 20.69 -27.10
CA GLY A 97 -2.94 21.79 -28.07
C GLY A 97 -4.38 22.20 -28.45
N LYS A 98 -4.55 23.47 -28.79
CA LYS A 98 -5.88 24.10 -28.97
C LYS A 98 -6.77 23.45 -30.04
N GLY A 99 -6.18 22.91 -31.11
CA GLY A 99 -6.94 22.22 -32.16
C GLY A 99 -7.59 20.93 -31.66
N LYS A 100 -6.78 20.08 -30.99
CA LYS A 100 -7.28 18.82 -30.41
C LYS A 100 -8.23 19.06 -29.22
N ALA A 101 -8.00 20.11 -28.44
CA ALA A 101 -8.91 20.49 -27.36
C ALA A 101 -10.32 20.88 -27.90
N ARG A 102 -10.42 21.55 -29.08
CA ARG A 102 -11.72 21.83 -29.71
C ARG A 102 -12.38 20.57 -30.27
N GLU A 103 -11.62 19.68 -30.88
CA GLU A 103 -12.10 18.33 -31.30
C GLU A 103 -12.65 17.55 -30.10
N LEU A 104 -11.90 17.52 -29.01
CA LEU A 104 -12.31 16.90 -27.76
C LEU A 104 -13.63 17.52 -27.23
N ALA A 105 -13.77 18.85 -27.26
CA ALA A 105 -15.01 19.52 -26.86
C ALA A 105 -16.22 19.10 -27.74
N ALA A 106 -16.01 18.93 -29.05
CA ALA A 106 -17.04 18.43 -29.94
C ALA A 106 -17.41 16.97 -29.64
N THR A 107 -16.43 16.10 -29.36
CA THR A 107 -16.64 14.71 -28.99
C THR A 107 -17.40 14.60 -27.66
N VAL A 108 -16.98 15.31 -26.62
CA VAL A 108 -17.64 15.37 -25.31
C VAL A 108 -19.11 15.76 -25.46
N LYS A 109 -19.38 16.80 -26.21
CA LYS A 109 -20.75 17.24 -26.46
C LYS A 109 -21.58 16.24 -27.26
N ALA A 110 -21.01 15.63 -28.29
CA ALA A 110 -21.71 14.65 -29.14
C ALA A 110 -22.07 13.39 -28.37
N LEU A 111 -21.16 12.89 -27.50
CA LEU A 111 -21.35 11.69 -26.67
C LEU A 111 -22.14 12.01 -25.38
N GLY A 112 -22.28 13.26 -25.01
CA GLY A 112 -22.86 13.67 -23.71
C GLY A 112 -22.01 13.20 -22.55
N ALA A 113 -20.68 13.21 -22.68
CA ALA A 113 -19.78 12.92 -21.59
C ALA A 113 -19.78 14.09 -20.58
N ASP A 114 -19.63 13.76 -19.31
CA ASP A 114 -19.56 14.74 -18.21
C ASP A 114 -18.12 15.08 -17.81
N THR A 115 -17.20 14.17 -18.08
CA THR A 115 -15.81 14.27 -17.61
C THR A 115 -14.83 13.82 -18.69
N VAL A 116 -13.69 14.50 -18.76
CA VAL A 116 -12.51 14.10 -19.55
C VAL A 116 -11.41 13.65 -18.58
N ILE A 117 -10.79 12.50 -18.86
CA ILE A 117 -9.68 11.98 -18.08
C ILE A 117 -8.42 11.97 -18.93
N MET A 118 -7.39 12.69 -18.49
CA MET A 118 -6.08 12.73 -19.14
C MET A 118 -5.17 11.66 -18.57
N ASP A 119 -4.42 10.97 -19.44
CA ASP A 119 -3.50 9.89 -19.05
C ASP A 119 -2.22 10.38 -18.34
N ASP A 120 -1.89 11.64 -18.54
CA ASP A 120 -0.72 12.27 -17.93
C ASP A 120 -1.13 13.31 -16.90
N GLU A 121 -0.22 13.63 -15.96
CA GLU A 121 -0.44 14.68 -14.98
C GLU A 121 -0.51 16.07 -15.66
N LEU A 122 -1.49 16.86 -15.27
CA LEU A 122 -1.69 18.22 -15.76
C LEU A 122 -1.21 19.26 -14.74
N SER A 123 -0.53 20.27 -15.24
CA SER A 123 -0.31 21.46 -14.43
C SER A 123 -1.65 22.17 -14.14
N PRO A 124 -1.75 22.93 -13.04
CA PRO A 124 -2.98 23.67 -12.71
C PRO A 124 -3.46 24.62 -13.82
N GLY A 125 -2.53 25.16 -14.61
CA GLY A 125 -2.83 26.02 -15.74
C GLY A 125 -3.40 25.26 -16.93
N GLN A 126 -2.81 24.11 -17.29
CA GLN A 126 -3.30 23.25 -18.36
C GLN A 126 -4.69 22.70 -18.07
N LEU A 127 -4.91 22.21 -16.85
CA LEU A 127 -6.21 21.69 -16.40
C LEU A 127 -7.31 22.74 -16.61
N ARG A 128 -7.08 23.98 -16.13
CA ARG A 128 -8.05 25.07 -16.28
C ARG A 128 -8.33 25.43 -17.74
N GLN A 129 -7.27 25.59 -18.55
CA GLN A 129 -7.44 25.93 -19.96
C GLN A 129 -8.16 24.82 -20.72
N LEU A 130 -7.96 23.56 -20.36
CA LEU A 130 -8.73 22.46 -20.95
C LEU A 130 -10.19 22.51 -20.52
N GLU A 131 -10.51 22.71 -19.23
CA GLU A 131 -11.87 22.82 -18.73
C GLU A 131 -12.62 23.98 -19.43
N GLU A 132 -11.97 25.15 -19.59
CA GLU A 132 -12.55 26.31 -20.29
C GLU A 132 -12.83 26.03 -21.79
N LEU A 133 -11.98 25.26 -22.47
CA LEU A 133 -12.12 24.94 -23.88
C LEU A 133 -13.08 23.79 -24.15
N VAL A 134 -13.12 22.80 -23.27
CA VAL A 134 -13.93 21.58 -23.45
C VAL A 134 -15.34 21.76 -22.89
N ASP A 135 -15.54 22.72 -22.00
CA ASP A 135 -16.80 23.00 -21.28
C ASP A 135 -17.33 21.78 -20.54
N ALA A 136 -16.39 20.97 -19.99
CA ALA A 136 -16.66 19.82 -19.19
C ALA A 136 -15.58 19.69 -18.10
N LYS A 137 -15.84 18.88 -17.09
CA LYS A 137 -14.87 18.59 -16.06
C LYS A 137 -13.66 17.88 -16.64
N VAL A 138 -12.47 18.31 -16.26
CA VAL A 138 -11.21 17.64 -16.62
C VAL A 138 -10.49 17.17 -15.38
N ILE A 139 -10.07 15.93 -15.40
CA ILE A 139 -9.19 15.35 -14.36
C ILE A 139 -7.99 14.70 -15.03
N ASP A 140 -6.94 14.54 -14.29
CA ASP A 140 -5.76 13.78 -14.71
C ASP A 140 -5.70 12.40 -14.04
N ARG A 141 -4.74 11.57 -14.48
CA ARG A 141 -4.50 10.23 -13.94
C ARG A 141 -4.29 10.26 -12.42
N THR A 142 -3.61 11.28 -11.90
CA THR A 142 -3.36 11.44 -10.46
C THR A 142 -4.65 11.61 -9.67
N ALA A 143 -5.56 12.48 -10.15
CA ALA A 143 -6.85 12.69 -9.50
C ALA A 143 -7.71 11.41 -9.52
N LEU A 144 -7.70 10.67 -10.63
CA LEU A 144 -8.42 9.40 -10.74
C LEU A 144 -7.90 8.34 -9.75
N ILE A 145 -6.59 8.16 -9.66
CA ILE A 145 -5.97 7.21 -8.70
C ILE A 145 -6.30 7.61 -7.25
N LEU A 146 -6.25 8.91 -6.93
CA LEU A 146 -6.62 9.42 -5.60
C LEU A 146 -8.08 9.14 -5.25
N ASP A 147 -8.98 9.19 -6.24
CA ASP A 147 -10.40 8.87 -6.02
C ASP A 147 -10.58 7.38 -5.76
N ILE A 148 -9.93 6.50 -6.54
CA ILE A 148 -9.94 5.05 -6.31
C ILE A 148 -9.41 4.74 -4.91
N PHE A 149 -8.31 5.35 -4.49
CA PHE A 149 -7.75 5.17 -3.15
C PHE A 149 -8.72 5.63 -2.05
N ALA A 150 -9.44 6.73 -2.26
CA ALA A 150 -10.43 7.22 -1.32
C ALA A 150 -11.62 6.25 -1.15
N GLN A 151 -11.96 5.51 -2.20
CA GLN A 151 -13.02 4.50 -2.16
C GLN A 151 -12.56 3.22 -1.44
N HIS A 152 -11.27 2.82 -1.57
CA HIS A 152 -10.74 1.58 -1.03
C HIS A 152 -10.09 1.70 0.35
N ALA A 153 -9.76 2.91 0.82
CA ALA A 153 -9.19 3.14 2.16
C ALA A 153 -10.18 2.75 3.26
N THR A 154 -9.88 1.70 3.99
CA THR A 154 -10.71 1.21 5.10
C THR A 154 -10.15 1.58 6.46
N SER A 155 -8.83 1.48 6.62
CA SER A 155 -8.15 1.77 7.87
C SER A 155 -8.10 3.27 8.17
N ARG A 156 -7.93 3.60 9.45
CA ARG A 156 -7.71 4.99 9.88
C ARG A 156 -6.44 5.58 9.26
N GLU A 157 -5.42 4.76 9.11
CA GLU A 157 -4.15 5.17 8.53
C GLU A 157 -4.27 5.40 7.02
N GLY A 158 -4.82 4.43 6.27
CA GLY A 158 -5.04 4.56 4.83
C GLY A 158 -5.91 5.78 4.49
N LYS A 159 -6.99 6.03 5.24
CA LYS A 159 -7.81 7.25 5.08
C LYS A 159 -7.02 8.53 5.31
N ALA A 160 -6.15 8.57 6.32
CA ALA A 160 -5.32 9.74 6.61
C ALA A 160 -4.25 9.96 5.52
N GLN A 161 -3.66 8.89 4.98
CA GLN A 161 -2.70 8.96 3.87
C GLN A 161 -3.35 9.46 2.59
N VAL A 162 -4.51 8.91 2.22
CA VAL A 162 -5.27 9.35 1.04
C VAL A 162 -5.68 10.81 1.17
N GLU A 163 -6.23 11.22 2.33
CA GLU A 163 -6.60 12.62 2.58
C GLU A 163 -5.38 13.55 2.46
N LEU A 164 -4.23 13.14 3.00
CA LEU A 164 -2.99 13.91 2.88
C LEU A 164 -2.57 14.07 1.41
N ALA A 165 -2.59 12.98 0.62
CA ALA A 165 -2.27 13.02 -0.79
C ALA A 165 -3.25 13.91 -1.58
N GLN A 166 -4.55 13.78 -1.34
CA GLN A 166 -5.57 14.63 -1.95
C GLN A 166 -5.37 16.11 -1.63
N LEU A 167 -5.05 16.46 -0.39
CA LEU A 167 -4.81 17.84 0.02
C LEU A 167 -3.52 18.42 -0.60
N ASN A 168 -2.47 17.61 -0.74
CA ASN A 168 -1.24 18.02 -1.42
C ASN A 168 -1.50 18.27 -2.91
N TYR A 169 -2.20 17.37 -3.59
CA TYR A 169 -2.61 17.52 -4.99
C TYR A 169 -3.47 18.76 -5.22
N LEU A 170 -4.35 19.07 -4.30
CA LEU A 170 -5.28 20.19 -4.35
C LEU A 170 -4.63 21.55 -4.11
N LEU A 171 -3.72 21.64 -3.16
CA LEU A 171 -3.18 22.89 -2.66
C LEU A 171 -2.60 23.81 -3.76
N PRO A 172 -1.79 23.32 -4.74
CA PRO A 172 -1.35 24.13 -5.87
C PRO A 172 -2.48 24.49 -6.85
N ARG A 173 -3.50 23.63 -7.00
CA ARG A 173 -4.63 23.77 -7.92
C ARG A 173 -5.70 24.77 -7.43
N LEU A 174 -5.68 25.15 -6.15
CA LEU A 174 -6.54 26.21 -5.60
C LEU A 174 -6.21 27.62 -6.11
N ARG A 175 -5.04 27.86 -6.67
CA ARG A 175 -4.70 29.14 -7.28
C ARG A 175 -5.48 29.33 -8.57
N GLY A 176 -6.56 30.12 -8.51
CA GLY A 176 -7.33 30.52 -9.70
C GLY A 176 -8.81 30.18 -9.73
N TRP A 177 -9.30 29.34 -8.82
CA TRP A 177 -10.75 29.11 -8.67
C TRP A 177 -11.50 30.35 -8.15
N GLY A 178 -10.81 31.26 -7.46
CA GLY A 178 -11.41 32.50 -6.95
C GLY A 178 -11.80 33.51 -8.00
N GLU A 179 -11.18 33.51 -9.19
CA GLU A 179 -11.49 34.46 -10.25
C GLU A 179 -12.75 34.06 -11.07
N SER A 180 -12.98 32.76 -11.28
CA SER A 180 -14.16 32.26 -11.99
C SER A 180 -15.44 32.38 -11.16
N LEU A 181 -15.38 32.13 -9.85
CA LEU A 181 -16.48 32.30 -8.92
C LEU A 181 -16.86 33.79 -8.73
N ASN A 182 -15.89 34.70 -8.80
CA ASN A 182 -16.17 36.14 -8.73
C ASN A 182 -16.84 36.68 -10.01
N ARG A 183 -16.66 36.05 -11.17
CA ARG A 183 -17.36 36.43 -12.40
C ARG A 183 -18.83 36.00 -12.44
N GLN A 184 -19.20 34.90 -11.78
CA GLN A 184 -20.59 34.44 -11.66
C GLN A 184 -21.39 35.17 -10.57
N ALA A 185 -20.73 35.73 -9.57
CA ALA A 185 -21.37 36.58 -8.55
C ALA A 185 -21.23 38.07 -8.92
N GLY A 186 -21.83 38.47 -10.02
CA GLY A 186 -21.94 39.87 -10.44
C GLY A 186 -22.73 40.70 -9.40
N GLY A 187 -22.07 41.16 -8.36
CA GLY A 187 -22.57 42.03 -7.31
C GLY A 187 -21.59 43.16 -7.08
N ILE A 188 -21.92 44.38 -7.56
CA ILE A 188 -21.28 45.64 -7.21
C ILE A 188 -21.45 45.84 -5.70
N GLY A 189 -20.38 45.71 -4.92
CA GLY A 189 -20.43 45.94 -3.48
C GLY A 189 -19.29 45.32 -2.71
N ALA A 190 -18.04 45.60 -3.07
CA ALA A 190 -16.89 45.12 -2.30
C ALA A 190 -16.03 46.29 -1.83
N PHE A 191 -16.53 47.06 -0.86
CA PHE A 191 -15.65 47.62 0.16
C PHE A 191 -15.34 46.54 1.17
N ARG A 192 -14.40 45.66 0.85
CA ARG A 192 -13.74 44.82 1.85
C ARG A 192 -12.43 45.48 2.24
N GLY A 193 -12.35 45.83 3.53
CA GLY A 193 -11.11 46.26 4.16
C GLY A 193 -9.99 45.22 3.99
N PRO A 194 -8.75 45.45 4.49
CA PRO A 194 -7.60 44.56 4.33
C PRO A 194 -7.82 43.26 5.12
N GLY A 195 -8.79 42.44 4.68
CA GLY A 195 -9.12 41.13 5.20
C GLY A 195 -8.64 40.05 4.23
N GLU A 196 -8.14 38.94 4.78
CA GLU A 196 -7.76 37.75 4.00
C GLU A 196 -8.87 37.38 3.01
N THR A 197 -8.48 37.06 1.78
CA THR A 197 -9.42 36.53 0.79
C THR A 197 -9.93 35.16 1.25
N LYS A 198 -11.17 34.80 0.91
CA LYS A 198 -11.73 33.47 1.22
C LYS A 198 -10.74 32.35 0.84
N MET A 199 -10.04 32.54 -0.26
CA MET A 199 -9.03 31.59 -0.77
C MET A 199 -7.80 31.46 0.18
N GLU A 200 -7.33 32.55 0.77
CA GLU A 200 -6.21 32.50 1.72
C GLU A 200 -6.61 31.79 3.01
N VAL A 201 -7.83 32.00 3.48
CA VAL A 201 -8.41 31.28 4.62
C VAL A 201 -8.46 29.78 4.33
N ASP A 202 -8.96 29.38 3.14
CA ASP A 202 -9.06 27.97 2.75
C ASP A 202 -7.68 27.31 2.61
N ARG A 203 -6.71 28.01 1.99
CA ARG A 203 -5.31 27.54 1.93
C ARG A 203 -4.68 27.34 3.31
N ARG A 204 -4.95 28.25 4.24
CA ARG A 204 -4.46 28.15 5.62
C ARG A 204 -5.10 26.97 6.36
N ARG A 205 -6.39 26.72 6.16
CA ARG A 205 -7.10 25.56 6.70
C ARG A 205 -6.51 24.24 6.15
N ILE A 206 -6.31 24.15 4.85
CA ILE A 206 -5.70 22.97 4.21
C ILE A 206 -4.29 22.72 4.76
N ARG A 207 -3.44 23.73 4.84
CA ARG A 207 -2.09 23.58 5.41
C ARG A 207 -2.11 23.10 6.87
N ARG A 208 -3.03 23.62 7.67
CA ARG A 208 -3.22 23.15 9.06
C ARG A 208 -3.66 21.68 9.08
N ARG A 209 -4.56 21.28 8.19
CA ARG A 209 -5.01 19.90 8.09
C ARG A 209 -3.87 18.98 7.65
N ILE A 210 -3.07 19.35 6.66
CA ILE A 210 -1.85 18.63 6.25
C ILE A 210 -0.90 18.43 7.43
N THR A 211 -0.63 19.50 8.21
CA THR A 211 0.26 19.41 9.38
C THR A 211 -0.30 18.46 10.44
N LYS A 212 -1.61 18.49 10.69
CA LYS A 212 -2.27 17.57 11.63
C LYS A 212 -2.16 16.13 11.15
N LEU A 213 -2.50 15.85 9.88
CA LEU A 213 -2.43 14.51 9.30
C LEU A 213 -1.01 13.92 9.34
N ARG A 214 0.01 14.72 9.02
CA ARG A 214 1.42 14.28 9.13
C ARG A 214 1.80 13.86 10.54
N ARG A 215 1.32 14.61 11.56
CA ARG A 215 1.55 14.25 12.96
C ARG A 215 0.82 12.96 13.34
N ASP A 216 -0.46 12.86 13.00
CA ASP A 216 -1.30 11.68 13.29
C ASP A 216 -0.71 10.41 12.64
N LEU A 217 -0.21 10.50 11.40
CA LEU A 217 0.48 9.41 10.70
C LEU A 217 1.81 9.04 11.38
N GLY A 218 2.58 10.03 11.87
CA GLY A 218 3.80 9.77 12.65
C GLY A 218 3.54 8.99 13.94
N ASP A 219 2.44 9.27 14.64
CA ASP A 219 2.06 8.55 15.87
C ASP A 219 1.62 7.10 15.55
N LEU A 220 0.92 6.88 14.43
CA LEU A 220 0.54 5.55 13.96
C LEU A 220 1.76 4.72 13.54
N ALA A 221 2.74 5.34 12.88
CA ALA A 221 4.00 4.69 12.49
C ALA A 221 4.78 4.18 13.73
N ARG A 222 4.90 4.99 14.80
CA ARG A 222 5.53 4.57 16.05
C ARG A 222 4.85 3.35 16.68
N THR A 223 3.52 3.31 16.65
CA THR A 223 2.75 2.16 17.18
C THR A 223 3.03 0.89 16.40
N ARG A 224 3.18 0.99 15.07
CA ARG A 224 3.56 -0.16 14.22
C ARG A 224 4.97 -0.64 14.52
N ASP A 225 5.92 0.28 14.69
CA ASP A 225 7.31 -0.05 15.00
C ASP A 225 7.44 -0.87 16.29
N VAL A 226 6.69 -0.52 17.35
CA VAL A 226 6.66 -1.30 18.59
C VAL A 226 6.16 -2.73 18.37
N LYS A 227 5.06 -2.90 17.62
CA LYS A 227 4.52 -4.23 17.31
C LYS A 227 5.49 -5.07 16.47
N ARG A 228 6.24 -4.43 15.56
CA ARG A 228 7.23 -5.09 14.73
C ARG A 228 8.43 -5.55 15.53
N GLN A 229 9.00 -4.69 16.40
CA GLN A 229 10.12 -5.10 17.27
C GLN A 229 9.79 -6.34 18.10
N GLY A 230 8.53 -6.54 18.49
CA GLY A 230 8.08 -7.77 19.13
C GLY A 230 8.23 -9.01 18.22
N ARG A 231 7.93 -8.88 16.92
CA ARG A 231 8.08 -9.99 15.94
C ARG A 231 9.54 -10.27 15.61
N GLU A 232 10.35 -9.22 15.43
CA GLU A 232 11.80 -9.34 15.20
C GLU A 232 12.49 -10.06 16.36
N ARG A 233 12.15 -9.73 17.61
CA ARG A 233 12.64 -10.44 18.82
C ARG A 233 12.21 -11.91 18.85
N ALA A 234 11.03 -12.22 18.29
CA ALA A 234 10.55 -13.60 18.19
C ALA A 234 11.20 -14.37 17.02
N GLY A 235 12.08 -13.73 16.21
CA GLY A 235 12.78 -14.36 15.10
C GLY A 235 11.85 -14.79 13.94
N VAL A 236 10.68 -14.14 13.78
CA VAL A 236 9.73 -14.46 12.70
C VAL A 236 10.03 -13.57 11.50
N PRO A 237 10.56 -14.14 10.39
CA PRO A 237 10.92 -13.37 9.21
C PRO A 237 9.68 -12.82 8.49
N GLY A 238 9.84 -11.67 7.81
CA GLY A 238 8.80 -11.01 7.03
C GLY A 238 9.00 -11.20 5.54
N VAL A 239 7.94 -11.57 4.84
CA VAL A 239 7.85 -11.62 3.38
C VAL A 239 6.86 -10.55 2.92
N ALA A 240 7.27 -9.70 1.99
CA ALA A 240 6.39 -8.71 1.38
C ALA A 240 5.99 -9.15 -0.04
N LEU A 241 4.69 -9.06 -0.35
CA LEU A 241 4.19 -9.20 -1.72
C LEU A 241 4.29 -7.84 -2.41
N ALA A 242 5.06 -7.77 -3.48
CA ALA A 242 5.11 -6.62 -4.37
C ALA A 242 4.64 -7.03 -5.77
N GLY A 243 4.22 -6.07 -6.58
CA GLY A 243 3.82 -6.33 -7.96
C GLY A 243 2.78 -5.36 -8.47
N TYR A 244 2.58 -5.40 -9.76
CA TYR A 244 1.64 -4.53 -10.45
C TYR A 244 0.20 -4.70 -9.93
N THR A 245 -0.66 -3.71 -10.14
CA THR A 245 -2.10 -3.87 -9.86
C THR A 245 -2.64 -5.06 -10.65
N ASN A 246 -3.53 -5.80 -10.03
CA ASN A 246 -4.11 -7.02 -10.61
C ASN A 246 -3.10 -8.14 -10.98
N ALA A 247 -1.86 -8.13 -10.47
CA ALA A 247 -0.92 -9.25 -10.64
C ALA A 247 -1.31 -10.49 -9.80
N GLY A 248 -2.32 -10.38 -8.93
CA GLY A 248 -2.84 -11.49 -8.13
C GLY A 248 -2.24 -11.57 -6.71
N LYS A 249 -1.72 -10.47 -6.17
CA LYS A 249 -1.12 -10.42 -4.82
C LYS A 249 -2.08 -10.88 -3.73
N SER A 250 -3.26 -10.27 -3.65
CA SER A 250 -4.28 -10.59 -2.64
C SER A 250 -4.85 -12.01 -2.83
N THR A 251 -4.94 -12.49 -4.07
CA THR A 251 -5.30 -13.89 -4.38
C THR A 251 -4.25 -14.85 -3.84
N LEU A 252 -2.96 -14.55 -4.05
CA LEU A 252 -1.86 -15.34 -3.53
C LEU A 252 -1.82 -15.31 -2.00
N LEU A 253 -2.00 -14.14 -1.36
CA LEU A 253 -2.09 -14.02 0.09
C LEU A 253 -3.18 -14.94 0.64
N ASN A 254 -4.38 -14.92 0.06
CA ASN A 254 -5.50 -15.77 0.49
C ASN A 254 -5.19 -17.26 0.33
N ARG A 255 -4.59 -17.63 -0.80
CA ARG A 255 -4.20 -19.01 -1.08
C ARG A 255 -3.18 -19.54 -0.07
N LEU A 256 -2.17 -18.75 0.24
CA LEU A 256 -1.08 -19.12 1.13
C LEU A 256 -1.47 -19.09 2.62
N SER A 257 -2.39 -18.20 3.01
CA SER A 257 -2.81 -18.06 4.40
C SER A 257 -4.07 -18.85 4.76
N GLY A 258 -4.72 -19.51 3.79
CA GLY A 258 -5.99 -20.20 3.99
C GLY A 258 -7.16 -19.26 4.34
N ALA A 259 -7.00 -17.94 4.18
CA ALA A 259 -8.01 -16.94 4.50
C ALA A 259 -8.93 -16.72 3.29
N GLY A 260 -10.24 -16.90 3.49
CA GLY A 260 -11.26 -16.67 2.46
C GLY A 260 -11.66 -15.20 2.31
N VAL A 261 -10.72 -14.28 2.16
CA VAL A 261 -11.04 -12.86 1.90
C VAL A 261 -11.53 -12.71 0.47
N LEU A 262 -12.63 -12.00 0.27
CA LEU A 262 -13.14 -11.66 -1.07
C LEU A 262 -12.06 -10.90 -1.86
N VAL A 263 -11.65 -11.47 -2.98
CA VAL A 263 -10.78 -10.81 -3.95
C VAL A 263 -11.67 -10.29 -5.06
N GLU A 264 -11.70 -8.97 -5.23
CA GLU A 264 -12.35 -8.34 -6.37
C GLU A 264 -11.35 -8.18 -7.51
N ASP A 265 -11.78 -8.40 -8.76
CA ASP A 265 -10.96 -8.17 -9.96
C ASP A 265 -10.95 -6.67 -10.33
N LYS A 266 -10.52 -5.85 -9.36
CA LYS A 266 -10.41 -4.39 -9.50
C LYS A 266 -8.99 -3.95 -9.23
N LEU A 267 -8.56 -2.90 -9.92
CA LEU A 267 -7.27 -2.28 -9.66
C LEU A 267 -7.27 -1.66 -8.24
N PHE A 268 -6.14 -1.77 -7.54
CA PHE A 268 -6.00 -1.29 -6.15
C PHE A 268 -6.99 -1.89 -5.15
N SER A 269 -7.33 -3.16 -5.29
CA SER A 269 -8.18 -3.87 -4.32
C SER A 269 -7.62 -3.86 -2.90
N THR A 270 -6.31 -3.78 -2.74
CA THR A 270 -5.61 -3.64 -1.46
C THR A 270 -4.91 -2.28 -1.39
N LEU A 271 -5.34 -1.43 -0.47
CA LEU A 271 -4.67 -0.18 -0.13
C LEU A 271 -4.02 -0.27 1.27
N ASP A 272 -4.72 -0.88 2.20
CA ASP A 272 -4.23 -1.09 3.57
C ASP A 272 -3.39 -2.38 3.63
N PRO A 273 -2.14 -2.35 4.13
CA PRO A 273 -1.32 -3.54 4.24
C PRO A 273 -1.99 -4.60 5.11
N THR A 274 -2.07 -5.80 4.59
CA THR A 274 -2.62 -6.94 5.33
C THR A 274 -1.53 -7.95 5.60
N THR A 275 -1.19 -8.17 6.87
CA THR A 275 -0.18 -9.15 7.28
C THR A 275 -0.85 -10.43 7.78
N ARG A 276 -0.40 -11.57 7.30
CA ARG A 276 -0.86 -12.92 7.67
C ARG A 276 0.31 -13.81 8.03
N ARG A 277 0.02 -14.83 8.83
CA ARG A 277 1.00 -15.91 9.10
C ARG A 277 1.12 -16.80 7.87
N LEU A 278 2.34 -17.17 7.55
CA LEU A 278 2.71 -18.12 6.51
C LEU A 278 3.44 -19.27 7.15
N ASP A 279 2.90 -20.49 7.02
CA ASP A 279 3.57 -21.69 7.46
C ASP A 279 4.39 -22.27 6.31
N LEU A 280 5.67 -22.49 6.54
CA LEU A 280 6.63 -22.96 5.55
C LEU A 280 6.76 -24.50 5.58
N PRO A 281 7.15 -25.13 4.46
CA PRO A 281 7.26 -26.60 4.38
C PRO A 281 8.28 -27.22 5.35
N ASP A 282 9.26 -26.44 5.78
CA ASP A 282 10.30 -26.85 6.75
C ASP A 282 9.88 -26.70 8.21
N GLY A 283 8.61 -26.39 8.48
CA GLY A 283 8.04 -26.22 9.82
C GLY A 283 8.26 -24.84 10.43
N ARG A 284 9.00 -23.93 9.76
CA ARG A 284 9.11 -22.53 10.19
C ARG A 284 7.83 -21.76 9.87
N SER A 285 7.65 -20.65 10.58
CA SER A 285 6.60 -19.67 10.24
C SER A 285 7.24 -18.35 9.84
N ALA A 286 6.63 -17.68 8.89
CA ALA A 286 6.95 -16.33 8.45
C ALA A 286 5.71 -15.43 8.51
N THR A 287 5.88 -14.14 8.34
CA THR A 287 4.75 -13.24 8.07
C THR A 287 4.72 -12.90 6.59
N LEU A 288 3.54 -12.91 5.99
CA LEU A 288 3.31 -12.51 4.61
C LEU A 288 2.46 -11.24 4.61
N THR A 289 2.98 -10.18 4.03
CA THR A 289 2.31 -8.86 3.98
C THR A 289 1.96 -8.52 2.54
N ASP A 290 0.66 -8.31 2.26
CA ASP A 290 0.19 -7.75 0.99
C ASP A 290 0.38 -6.24 1.00
N THR A 291 0.79 -5.68 -0.13
CA THR A 291 1.05 -4.25 -0.29
C THR A 291 0.19 -3.64 -1.40
N VAL A 292 0.18 -2.32 -1.47
CA VAL A 292 -0.49 -1.58 -2.54
C VAL A 292 0.05 -2.03 -3.90
N GLY A 293 -0.84 -2.23 -4.87
CA GLY A 293 -0.44 -2.54 -6.23
C GLY A 293 0.21 -1.34 -6.93
N PHE A 294 1.21 -1.60 -7.74
CA PHE A 294 1.86 -0.58 -8.55
C PHE A 294 1.16 -0.39 -9.90
N VAL A 295 1.25 0.79 -10.47
CA VAL A 295 0.77 1.14 -11.81
C VAL A 295 1.84 1.92 -12.56
N ALA A 296 1.74 1.95 -13.88
CA ALA A 296 2.57 2.85 -14.67
C ALA A 296 2.30 4.32 -14.30
N LYS A 297 3.32 5.16 -14.41
CA LYS A 297 3.21 6.60 -14.14
C LYS A 297 2.60 6.91 -12.75
N LEU A 298 3.00 6.13 -11.70
CA LEU A 298 2.58 6.44 -10.33
C LEU A 298 3.17 7.79 -9.92
N PRO A 299 2.36 8.80 -9.55
CA PRO A 299 2.86 10.12 -9.20
C PRO A 299 3.75 10.10 -7.95
N HIS A 300 4.86 10.84 -7.96
CA HIS A 300 5.78 10.93 -6.81
C HIS A 300 5.09 11.39 -5.52
N ASP A 301 4.15 12.32 -5.61
CA ASP A 301 3.36 12.77 -4.45
C ASP A 301 2.56 11.64 -3.79
N LEU A 302 2.12 10.64 -4.58
CA LEU A 302 1.47 9.44 -4.08
C LEU A 302 2.47 8.48 -3.45
N VAL A 303 3.62 8.27 -4.07
CA VAL A 303 4.70 7.44 -3.48
C VAL A 303 5.10 8.02 -2.12
N GLU A 304 5.26 9.36 -2.00
CA GLU A 304 5.57 10.03 -0.72
C GLU A 304 4.45 9.85 0.31
N ALA A 305 3.19 10.00 -0.07
CA ALA A 305 2.05 9.84 0.83
C ALA A 305 1.93 8.41 1.38
N PHE A 306 2.25 7.40 0.55
CA PHE A 306 2.22 5.98 0.92
C PHE A 306 3.58 5.42 1.34
N LYS A 307 4.59 6.28 1.47
CA LYS A 307 5.96 5.89 1.83
C LYS A 307 6.00 5.02 3.08
N SER A 308 5.25 5.37 4.13
CA SER A 308 5.21 4.59 5.36
C SER A 308 4.60 3.19 5.19
N THR A 309 3.71 2.99 4.22
CA THR A 309 3.16 1.68 3.85
C THR A 309 4.16 0.90 2.99
N LEU A 310 4.83 1.58 2.08
CA LEU A 310 5.84 1.00 1.20
C LEU A 310 7.16 0.72 1.93
N GLU A 311 7.49 1.45 2.99
CA GLU A 311 8.62 1.16 3.89
C GLU A 311 8.53 -0.22 4.54
N GLU A 312 7.34 -0.80 4.68
CA GLU A 312 7.17 -2.18 5.15
C GLU A 312 7.80 -3.19 4.17
N VAL A 313 7.78 -2.89 2.87
CA VAL A 313 8.45 -3.70 1.86
C VAL A 313 9.98 -3.63 2.01
N GLY A 314 10.51 -2.44 2.27
CA GLY A 314 11.96 -2.22 2.47
C GLY A 314 12.52 -2.87 3.75
N ARG A 315 11.64 -3.31 4.64
CA ARG A 315 12.00 -3.93 5.92
C ARG A 315 11.73 -5.43 5.97
N ALA A 316 11.20 -5.99 4.88
CA ALA A 316 11.03 -7.43 4.74
C ALA A 316 12.38 -8.10 4.50
N GLU A 317 12.52 -9.36 4.90
CA GLU A 317 13.67 -10.20 4.58
C GLU A 317 13.64 -10.74 3.16
N LEU A 318 12.44 -10.77 2.54
CA LEU A 318 12.24 -11.22 1.17
C LEU A 318 11.08 -10.46 0.53
N ILE A 319 11.27 -10.00 -0.70
CA ILE A 319 10.21 -9.49 -1.57
C ILE A 319 9.81 -10.60 -2.55
N VAL A 320 8.56 -11.02 -2.50
CA VAL A 320 7.95 -11.85 -3.55
C VAL A 320 7.31 -10.92 -4.56
N HIS A 321 7.97 -10.73 -5.70
CA HIS A 321 7.54 -9.84 -6.76
C HIS A 321 6.66 -10.60 -7.76
N LEU A 322 5.34 -10.41 -7.67
CA LEU A 322 4.37 -11.03 -8.57
C LEU A 322 4.21 -10.23 -9.86
N VAL A 323 4.25 -10.96 -10.97
CA VAL A 323 4.06 -10.42 -12.32
C VAL A 323 2.98 -11.22 -13.05
N ASP A 324 2.09 -10.54 -13.75
CA ASP A 324 1.06 -11.17 -14.58
C ASP A 324 1.69 -11.73 -15.86
N ALA A 325 1.81 -13.05 -15.95
CA ALA A 325 2.41 -13.76 -17.08
C ALA A 325 1.56 -13.75 -18.34
N SER A 326 0.27 -13.40 -18.25
CA SER A 326 -0.64 -13.32 -19.41
C SER A 326 -0.39 -12.05 -20.25
N GLN A 327 0.40 -11.10 -19.72
CA GLN A 327 0.80 -9.87 -20.39
C GLN A 327 2.33 -9.87 -20.60
N ASP A 328 2.90 -8.81 -21.23
CA ASP A 328 4.36 -8.65 -21.26
C ASP A 328 4.88 -8.33 -19.84
N PRO A 329 5.70 -9.22 -19.24
CA PRO A 329 6.17 -9.02 -17.89
C PRO A 329 7.22 -7.91 -17.75
N ALA A 330 8.01 -7.61 -18.78
CA ALA A 330 9.17 -6.74 -18.66
C ALA A 330 8.83 -5.31 -18.21
N PRO A 331 7.84 -4.61 -18.81
CA PRO A 331 7.46 -3.28 -18.34
C PRO A 331 6.92 -3.28 -16.90
N GLN A 332 6.22 -4.35 -16.50
CA GLN A 332 5.71 -4.49 -15.13
C GLN A 332 6.87 -4.61 -14.13
N VAL A 333 7.87 -5.45 -14.45
CA VAL A 333 9.06 -5.64 -13.62
C VAL A 333 9.83 -4.34 -13.46
N GLU A 334 10.07 -3.62 -14.56
CA GLU A 334 10.80 -2.34 -14.53
C GLU A 334 10.07 -1.29 -13.70
N ALA A 335 8.75 -1.14 -13.88
CA ALA A 335 7.95 -0.17 -13.14
C ALA A 335 7.97 -0.44 -11.63
N VAL A 336 7.83 -1.69 -11.21
CA VAL A 336 7.86 -2.08 -9.79
C VAL A 336 9.24 -1.86 -9.20
N ARG A 337 10.31 -2.28 -9.88
CA ARG A 337 11.70 -2.10 -9.41
C ARG A 337 12.08 -0.63 -9.29
N ALA A 338 11.61 0.24 -10.18
CA ALA A 338 11.83 1.68 -10.09
C ALA A 338 11.25 2.23 -8.77
N VAL A 339 10.00 1.89 -8.45
CA VAL A 339 9.36 2.34 -7.20
C VAL A 339 10.01 1.70 -5.97
N LEU A 340 10.38 0.41 -6.01
CA LEU A 340 11.12 -0.24 -4.92
C LEU A 340 12.46 0.48 -4.65
N GLY A 341 13.15 0.95 -5.70
CA GLY A 341 14.34 1.78 -5.58
C GLY A 341 14.07 3.12 -4.88
N GLU A 342 12.99 3.82 -5.26
CA GLU A 342 12.60 5.11 -4.67
C GLU A 342 12.27 5.01 -3.17
N VAL A 343 11.67 3.90 -2.74
CA VAL A 343 11.31 3.68 -1.32
C VAL A 343 12.44 3.05 -0.50
N GLY A 344 13.62 2.83 -1.10
CA GLY A 344 14.79 2.26 -0.41
C GLY A 344 14.74 0.74 -0.22
N ALA A 345 13.84 0.04 -0.92
CA ALA A 345 13.69 -1.41 -0.86
C ALA A 345 14.57 -2.17 -1.88
N GLY A 346 15.36 -1.46 -2.69
CA GLY A 346 16.18 -2.05 -3.77
C GLY A 346 17.30 -3.00 -3.31
N SER A 347 17.65 -3.00 -2.01
CA SER A 347 18.65 -3.91 -1.43
C SER A 347 18.05 -5.18 -0.82
N VAL A 348 16.72 -5.25 -0.70
CA VAL A 348 16.03 -6.44 -0.17
C VAL A 348 16.07 -7.56 -1.21
N PRO A 349 16.38 -8.82 -0.84
CA PRO A 349 16.31 -9.95 -1.75
C PRO A 349 14.95 -10.05 -2.45
N GLU A 350 14.96 -10.20 -3.78
CA GLU A 350 13.76 -10.26 -4.62
C GLU A 350 13.61 -11.66 -5.22
N LEU A 351 12.45 -12.31 -5.01
CA LEU A 351 12.02 -13.51 -5.72
C LEU A 351 10.96 -13.10 -6.74
N LEU A 352 11.35 -13.04 -8.02
CA LEU A 352 10.41 -12.76 -9.12
C LEU A 352 9.53 -13.98 -9.38
N VAL A 353 8.21 -13.81 -9.44
CA VAL A 353 7.22 -14.89 -9.60
C VAL A 353 6.28 -14.57 -10.74
N LEU A 354 6.19 -15.46 -11.72
CA LEU A 354 5.28 -15.36 -12.87
C LEU A 354 3.93 -15.99 -12.51
N ASN A 355 2.94 -15.15 -12.26
CA ASN A 355 1.60 -15.57 -11.87
C ASN A 355 0.62 -15.59 -13.06
N LYS A 356 -0.56 -16.15 -12.86
CA LYS A 356 -1.62 -16.37 -13.87
C LYS A 356 -1.18 -17.28 -15.02
N ILE A 357 -0.36 -18.26 -14.70
CA ILE A 357 0.17 -19.19 -15.69
C ILE A 357 -0.94 -20.07 -16.33
N ASP A 358 -2.07 -20.21 -15.65
CA ASP A 358 -3.29 -20.85 -16.15
C ASP A 358 -3.87 -20.17 -17.41
N LEU A 359 -3.55 -18.90 -17.64
CA LEU A 359 -3.97 -18.12 -18.82
C LEU A 359 -2.93 -18.15 -19.95
N VAL A 360 -1.81 -18.86 -19.77
CA VAL A 360 -0.67 -18.85 -20.68
C VAL A 360 -0.48 -20.22 -21.32
N ASP A 361 -0.35 -20.28 -22.65
CA ASP A 361 -0.09 -21.52 -23.37
C ASP A 361 1.32 -22.07 -23.10
N GLU A 362 1.54 -23.35 -23.41
CA GLU A 362 2.79 -24.07 -23.14
C GLU A 362 4.01 -23.47 -23.87
N LEU A 363 3.81 -22.94 -25.06
CA LEU A 363 4.89 -22.31 -25.83
C LEU A 363 5.30 -20.98 -25.20
N ALA A 364 4.35 -20.19 -24.77
CA ALA A 364 4.60 -18.93 -24.05
C ALA A 364 5.22 -19.18 -22.67
N ARG A 365 4.79 -20.21 -21.93
CA ARG A 365 5.43 -20.66 -20.67
C ARG A 365 6.91 -20.97 -20.88
N THR A 366 7.24 -21.70 -21.94
CA THR A 366 8.64 -22.01 -22.27
C THR A 366 9.46 -20.76 -22.61
N ARG A 367 8.88 -19.80 -23.34
CA ARG A 367 9.53 -18.50 -23.64
C ARG A 367 9.77 -17.69 -22.38
N LEU A 368 8.79 -17.64 -21.48
CA LEU A 368 8.90 -16.96 -20.20
C LEU A 368 9.98 -17.57 -19.31
N ALA A 369 10.07 -18.90 -19.23
CA ALA A 369 11.12 -19.58 -18.47
C ALA A 369 12.54 -19.25 -18.98
N ARG A 370 12.69 -19.08 -20.30
CA ARG A 370 13.98 -18.65 -20.91
C ARG A 370 14.29 -17.18 -20.67
N ARG A 371 13.27 -16.31 -20.69
CA ARG A 371 13.43 -14.86 -20.49
C ARG A 371 13.68 -14.49 -19.02
N PHE A 372 13.08 -15.25 -18.10
CA PHE A 372 13.19 -15.03 -16.65
C PHE A 372 13.68 -16.33 -15.97
N PRO A 373 14.96 -16.69 -16.14
CA PRO A 373 15.50 -17.91 -15.57
C PRO A 373 15.45 -17.88 -14.04
N GLY A 374 14.97 -18.97 -13.44
CA GLY A 374 14.82 -19.09 -11.99
C GLY A 374 13.53 -18.51 -11.42
N ALA A 375 12.71 -17.79 -12.21
CA ALA A 375 11.41 -17.31 -11.76
C ALA A 375 10.38 -18.47 -11.77
N PRO A 376 9.80 -18.83 -10.60
CA PRO A 376 8.75 -19.83 -10.53
C PRO A 376 7.50 -19.36 -11.27
N GLN A 377 6.87 -20.30 -11.97
CA GLN A 377 5.62 -20.11 -12.67
C GLN A 377 4.47 -20.67 -11.82
N VAL A 378 3.50 -19.84 -11.50
CA VAL A 378 2.41 -20.20 -10.58
C VAL A 378 1.05 -19.71 -11.07
N SER A 379 0.01 -20.34 -10.57
CA SER A 379 -1.35 -19.79 -10.62
C SER A 379 -1.91 -19.68 -9.20
N ALA A 380 -2.04 -18.46 -8.71
CA ALA A 380 -2.69 -18.21 -7.44
C ALA A 380 -4.18 -18.62 -7.47
N ALA A 381 -4.82 -18.60 -8.64
CA ALA A 381 -6.22 -19.00 -8.81
C ALA A 381 -6.40 -20.53 -8.72
N THR A 382 -5.62 -21.31 -9.45
CA THR A 382 -5.75 -22.78 -9.48
C THR A 382 -4.96 -23.49 -8.39
N GLY A 383 -3.85 -22.90 -7.94
CA GLY A 383 -2.90 -23.50 -6.98
C GLY A 383 -1.70 -24.17 -7.67
N GLU A 384 -1.62 -24.13 -9.02
CA GLU A 384 -0.49 -24.65 -9.76
C GLU A 384 0.82 -23.97 -9.34
N GLY A 385 1.88 -24.73 -9.08
CA GLY A 385 3.21 -24.23 -8.72
C GLY A 385 3.38 -23.69 -7.29
N ILE A 386 2.33 -23.60 -6.48
CA ILE A 386 2.35 -22.99 -5.14
C ILE A 386 3.26 -23.74 -4.16
N THR A 387 3.28 -25.07 -4.19
CA THR A 387 4.16 -25.86 -3.32
C THR A 387 5.63 -25.59 -3.63
N GLY A 388 6.00 -25.47 -4.91
CA GLY A 388 7.35 -25.10 -5.33
C GLY A 388 7.72 -23.67 -4.91
N LEU A 389 6.78 -22.73 -5.03
CA LEU A 389 6.98 -21.36 -4.56
C LEU A 389 7.25 -21.31 -3.05
N LEU A 390 6.48 -22.04 -2.23
CA LEU A 390 6.70 -22.10 -0.78
C LEU A 390 8.07 -22.67 -0.41
N ALA A 391 8.55 -23.70 -1.13
CA ALA A 391 9.88 -24.25 -0.94
C ALA A 391 10.98 -23.22 -1.25
N LEU A 392 10.86 -22.48 -2.36
CA LEU A 392 11.79 -21.41 -2.72
C LEU A 392 11.77 -20.26 -1.70
N VAL A 393 10.59 -19.87 -1.21
CA VAL A 393 10.46 -18.84 -0.15
C VAL A 393 11.18 -19.32 1.12
N ALA A 394 10.99 -20.58 1.52
CA ALA A 394 11.68 -21.15 2.70
C ALA A 394 13.20 -21.17 2.54
N GLU A 395 13.70 -21.40 1.33
CA GLU A 395 15.14 -21.40 1.00
C GLU A 395 15.73 -19.98 1.03
N CYS A 396 14.98 -18.99 0.48
CA CYS A 396 15.44 -17.60 0.43
C CYS A 396 15.42 -16.89 1.80
N LEU A 397 14.59 -17.34 2.73
CA LEU A 397 14.47 -16.72 4.04
C LEU A 397 15.62 -17.09 4.98
N PRO A 398 16.09 -16.16 5.84
CA PRO A 398 17.10 -16.46 6.84
C PRO A 398 16.68 -17.65 7.69
N HIS A 399 17.61 -18.58 7.90
CA HIS A 399 17.41 -19.66 8.86
C HIS A 399 17.73 -19.17 10.25
N PRO A 400 16.97 -19.55 11.28
CA PRO A 400 17.30 -19.21 12.66
C PRO A 400 18.67 -19.77 13.00
N PRO A 401 19.47 -19.04 13.77
CA PRO A 401 20.76 -19.53 14.20
C PRO A 401 20.60 -20.81 15.01
N VAL A 402 21.41 -21.79 14.69
CA VAL A 402 21.45 -23.07 15.41
C VAL A 402 22.30 -22.91 16.67
N ALA A 403 21.70 -23.17 17.84
CA ALA A 403 22.48 -23.25 19.07
C ALA A 403 23.23 -24.57 19.12
N LEU A 404 24.54 -24.50 19.27
CA LEU A 404 25.39 -25.68 19.37
C LEU A 404 26.62 -25.41 20.25
N THR A 405 27.18 -26.51 20.83
CA THR A 405 28.48 -26.49 21.44
C THR A 405 29.43 -27.29 20.56
N ALA A 406 30.56 -26.69 20.19
CA ALA A 406 31.59 -27.35 19.37
C ALA A 406 32.95 -27.32 20.08
N LEU A 407 33.68 -28.42 20.02
CA LEU A 407 35.09 -28.50 20.43
C LEU A 407 35.97 -28.44 19.17
N ILE A 408 36.53 -27.30 18.88
CA ILE A 408 37.28 -27.04 17.65
C ILE A 408 38.79 -27.27 17.97
N PRO A 409 39.44 -28.26 17.32
CA PRO A 409 40.86 -28.48 17.49
C PRO A 409 41.70 -27.27 17.09
N PHE A 410 42.85 -27.07 17.70
CA PHE A 410 43.76 -25.97 17.38
C PHE A 410 44.25 -25.98 15.94
N THR A 411 44.23 -27.16 15.28
CA THR A 411 44.53 -27.28 13.83
C THR A 411 43.50 -26.65 12.90
N ARG A 412 42.30 -26.34 13.41
CA ARG A 412 41.18 -25.74 12.66
C ARG A 412 40.83 -24.35 13.19
N GLY A 413 41.88 -23.54 13.50
CA GLY A 413 41.71 -22.20 14.02
C GLY A 413 40.85 -21.27 13.11
N GLU A 414 40.82 -21.56 11.80
CA GLU A 414 39.95 -20.84 10.85
C GLU A 414 38.45 -20.95 11.17
N LEU A 415 38.03 -22.09 11.80
CA LEU A 415 36.65 -22.27 12.22
C LEU A 415 36.33 -21.47 13.48
N VAL A 416 37.30 -21.30 14.38
CA VAL A 416 37.16 -20.43 15.55
C VAL A 416 37.01 -18.97 15.08
N ASP A 417 37.87 -18.51 14.18
CA ASP A 417 37.81 -17.15 13.61
C ASP A 417 36.47 -16.90 12.88
N ARG A 418 36.02 -17.90 12.13
CA ARG A 418 34.70 -17.85 11.46
C ARG A 418 33.56 -17.86 12.47
N ALA A 419 33.66 -18.59 13.59
CA ALA A 419 32.63 -18.58 14.63
C ALA A 419 32.47 -17.19 15.26
N TYR A 420 33.56 -16.47 15.50
CA TYR A 420 33.52 -15.11 16.04
C TYR A 420 33.04 -14.07 15.01
N ARG A 421 33.28 -14.29 13.71
CA ARG A 421 32.88 -13.37 12.65
C ARG A 421 31.42 -13.53 12.24
N ASP A 422 30.98 -14.78 12.04
CA ASP A 422 29.69 -15.11 11.41
C ASP A 422 28.65 -15.62 12.41
N GLY A 423 29.03 -15.92 13.68
CA GLY A 423 28.17 -16.44 14.74
C GLY A 423 28.14 -15.55 15.99
N GLU A 424 27.21 -15.84 16.89
CA GLU A 424 27.14 -15.26 18.23
C GLU A 424 27.76 -16.23 19.24
N VAL A 425 28.99 -15.97 19.66
CA VAL A 425 29.69 -16.82 20.68
C VAL A 425 29.17 -16.44 22.06
N LEU A 426 28.54 -17.41 22.74
CA LEU A 426 27.95 -17.27 24.08
C LEU A 426 28.97 -17.57 25.18
N ALA A 427 29.82 -18.60 24.97
CA ALA A 427 30.90 -18.96 25.88
C ALA A 427 32.06 -19.55 25.08
N ALA A 428 33.28 -19.34 25.58
CA ALA A 428 34.50 -19.90 25.00
C ALA A 428 35.42 -20.41 26.13
N GLU A 429 35.85 -21.65 26.01
CA GLU A 429 36.80 -22.29 26.92
C GLU A 429 37.94 -22.90 26.13
N HIS A 430 39.19 -22.63 26.55
CA HIS A 430 40.39 -23.20 25.94
C HIS A 430 40.85 -24.41 26.78
N GLY A 431 40.83 -25.58 26.19
CA GLY A 431 41.27 -26.84 26.82
C GLY A 431 42.53 -27.40 26.16
N ALA A 432 42.98 -28.59 26.60
CA ALA A 432 44.13 -29.29 26.01
C ALA A 432 43.87 -29.76 24.58
N ASP A 433 42.62 -30.10 24.24
CA ASP A 433 42.23 -30.69 22.94
C ASP A 433 41.74 -29.68 21.92
N GLY A 434 41.57 -28.41 22.31
CA GLY A 434 41.06 -27.36 21.43
C GLY A 434 40.27 -26.26 22.14
N THR A 435 39.54 -25.50 21.38
CA THR A 435 38.65 -24.44 21.88
C THR A 435 37.21 -24.94 21.87
N ARG A 436 36.58 -25.00 23.04
CA ARG A 436 35.16 -25.28 23.19
C ARG A 436 34.39 -23.96 23.05
N LEU A 437 33.47 -23.90 22.09
CA LEU A 437 32.59 -22.75 21.86
C LEU A 437 31.14 -23.15 22.03
N ALA A 438 30.42 -22.48 22.92
CA ALA A 438 28.97 -22.47 22.91
C ALA A 438 28.51 -21.24 22.09
N LEU A 439 27.79 -21.48 21.03
CA LEU A 439 27.44 -20.38 20.07
C LEU A 439 26.09 -20.62 19.42
N ARG A 440 25.52 -19.51 18.93
CA ARG A 440 24.43 -19.51 17.95
C ARG A 440 25.03 -19.22 16.58
N ALA A 441 24.91 -20.17 15.67
CA ALA A 441 25.55 -20.12 14.36
C ALA A 441 24.50 -20.12 13.24
N PRO A 442 24.70 -19.34 12.15
CA PRO A 442 23.96 -19.55 10.90
C PRO A 442 24.11 -21.00 10.46
N ARG A 443 23.11 -21.56 9.77
CA ARG A 443 23.09 -22.97 9.37
C ARG A 443 24.36 -23.41 8.66
N ALA A 444 24.85 -22.59 7.71
CA ALA A 444 26.09 -22.89 6.99
C ALA A 444 27.34 -23.02 7.89
N LEU A 445 27.40 -22.27 8.99
CA LEU A 445 28.45 -22.40 9.99
C LEU A 445 28.19 -23.61 10.93
N ALA A 446 26.94 -23.82 11.30
CA ALA A 446 26.54 -24.99 12.12
C ALA A 446 26.83 -26.31 11.39
N ASP A 447 26.58 -26.37 10.08
CA ASP A 447 26.91 -27.53 9.24
C ASP A 447 28.44 -27.73 9.13
N ALA A 448 29.21 -26.64 9.00
CA ALA A 448 30.67 -26.70 9.01
C ALA A 448 31.26 -27.13 10.37
N LEU A 449 30.53 -26.89 11.45
CA LEU A 449 30.90 -27.28 12.80
C LEU A 449 30.32 -28.63 13.23
N ALA A 450 29.55 -29.31 12.37
CA ALA A 450 28.81 -30.52 12.72
C ALA A 450 29.71 -31.66 13.21
N GLU A 451 30.89 -31.84 12.60
CA GLU A 451 31.88 -32.85 12.97
C GLU A 451 32.54 -32.59 14.33
N PHE A 452 32.51 -31.35 14.82
CA PHE A 452 33.10 -30.90 16.09
C PHE A 452 32.06 -30.73 17.19
N ARG A 453 30.79 -31.06 16.92
CA ARG A 453 29.70 -30.89 17.86
C ARG A 453 29.89 -31.80 19.07
N VAL A 454 29.78 -31.20 20.24
CA VAL A 454 29.81 -31.93 21.53
C VAL A 454 28.39 -31.88 22.09
N ASP A 455 27.81 -33.07 22.34
CA ASP A 455 26.58 -33.15 23.10
C ASP A 455 26.90 -32.80 24.55
N ASP A 456 26.47 -31.65 25.01
CA ASP A 456 26.44 -31.34 26.43
C ASP A 456 25.43 -32.28 27.09
N GLY A 457 25.89 -33.45 27.53
CA GLY A 457 25.11 -34.36 28.36
C GLY A 457 24.56 -33.56 29.52
N ALA A 458 23.26 -33.29 29.48
CA ALA A 458 22.40 -32.83 30.56
C ALA A 458 23.11 -32.08 31.72
N ALA A 459 23.65 -30.89 31.43
CA ALA A 459 24.03 -29.95 32.48
C ALA A 459 22.87 -28.99 32.68
N ASP A 460 22.03 -29.39 33.63
CA ASP A 460 21.33 -28.60 34.62
C ASP A 460 20.57 -27.36 34.09
N ARG A 461 19.30 -27.61 33.83
CA ARG A 461 18.28 -26.54 33.83
C ARG A 461 18.17 -25.98 35.25
N ARG A 462 19.08 -25.10 35.64
CA ARG A 462 18.85 -24.19 36.76
C ARG A 462 18.40 -22.87 36.22
N GLU A 463 17.08 -22.69 36.20
CA GLU A 463 16.49 -21.35 36.25
C GLU A 463 17.14 -20.59 37.42
N PRO A 464 17.50 -19.32 37.27
CA PRO A 464 17.88 -18.51 38.41
C PRO A 464 16.66 -18.38 39.33
N GLU A 465 16.73 -19.04 40.50
CA GLU A 465 15.81 -18.80 41.61
C GLU A 465 15.85 -17.31 41.94
N GLU A 466 14.70 -16.66 41.84
CA GLU A 466 14.44 -15.36 42.46
C GLU A 466 14.65 -15.47 43.96
N GLY A 467 15.89 -15.24 44.40
CA GLY A 467 16.24 -15.11 45.81
C GLY A 467 15.82 -13.73 46.33
N GLY A 468 14.65 -13.70 46.91
CA GLY A 468 14.24 -12.58 47.76
C GLY A 468 15.21 -12.39 48.92
N GLY A 469 15.78 -11.20 49.01
CA GLY A 469 16.62 -10.76 50.12
C GLY A 469 16.47 -9.23 50.30
N ALA A 470 15.37 -8.86 50.92
CA ALA A 470 15.20 -7.48 51.42
C ALA A 470 16.23 -7.22 52.51
N VAL A 471 17.26 -6.40 52.25
CA VAL A 471 18.05 -5.75 53.26
C VAL A 471 17.61 -4.27 53.37
N ARG A 472 16.83 -4.00 54.42
CA ARG A 472 16.59 -2.64 54.89
C ARG A 472 17.91 -2.04 55.40
N ALA A 473 18.31 -0.90 54.89
CA ALA A 473 19.29 -0.02 55.52
C ALA A 473 18.54 1.14 56.22
N PRO A 474 19.06 1.62 57.36
CA PRO A 474 18.31 2.50 58.25
C PRO A 474 18.35 3.96 57.81
N ALA A 475 17.27 4.65 58.16
CA ALA A 475 17.17 6.06 58.10
C ALA A 475 18.23 6.77 58.94
N ASP A 476 18.92 7.74 58.37
CA ASP A 476 19.53 8.77 59.20
C ASP A 476 19.12 10.16 58.74
N ARG A 477 18.79 10.95 59.75
CA ARG A 477 18.28 12.32 59.72
C ARG A 477 19.38 13.30 59.35
N ARG A 478 19.11 14.19 58.42
CA ARG A 478 19.14 15.63 58.69
C ARG A 478 18.54 16.41 57.52
#